data_67842a7c1adc28274e94f6419deeac1f
#
_entry.id   67842a7c1adc28274e94f6419deeac1f
#
_cell.length_a   1.000
_cell.length_b   1.000
_cell.length_c   1.000
_cell.angle_alpha   90.00
_cell.angle_beta   90.00
_cell.angle_gamma   90.00
#
_symmetry.space_group_name_H-M   'P 1'
#
loop_
_entity.id
_entity.type
_entity.pdbx_description
1 polymer ?
#
loop_
_entity_poly.entity_id
_entity_poly.type
_entity_poly.pdbx_seq_one_letter_code
_entity_poly.pdbx_strand_id
1 'polypeptide(L)'
;MTDQVKLSQYSAILLENARHYGVTDEDVLTAIRTGDLAALSQAEREHYTYEAFLSYAKEHGEELERAVQEGYRITFNTNNGLKNWIAITFDLKPGIDFNAAEGLVDGLILTGEQAEKLRKSLASNWHIADEIDTADGHKELTLRLRGM
;
A
#
# COMPACT_ATOMS: atom_id res chain seq x y z
N MET A 1 11.41 -1.20 -22.29
CA MET A 1 11.31 -0.64 -20.93
C MET A 1 9.85 -0.60 -20.49
N THR A 2 9.54 -1.22 -19.38
CA THR A 2 8.17 -1.27 -18.88
C THR A 2 7.87 -0.01 -18.09
N ASP A 3 6.75 0.62 -18.38
CA ASP A 3 6.30 1.75 -17.60
C ASP A 3 5.98 1.30 -16.18
N GLN A 4 6.30 2.13 -15.21
CA GLN A 4 5.96 1.88 -13.83
C GLN A 4 4.45 1.99 -13.64
N VAL A 5 3.86 0.96 -13.05
CA VAL A 5 2.42 0.97 -12.73
C VAL A 5 2.19 1.94 -11.58
N LYS A 6 1.22 2.82 -11.71
CA LYS A 6 0.89 3.82 -10.69
C LYS A 6 -0.53 3.64 -10.19
N LEU A 7 -0.70 3.74 -8.88
CA LEU A 7 -2.02 3.74 -8.24
C LEU A 7 -2.13 4.96 -7.35
N SER A 8 -3.36 5.46 -7.21
CA SER A 8 -3.67 6.41 -6.16
C SER A 8 -3.54 5.71 -4.80
N GLN A 9 -3.34 6.49 -3.76
CA GLN A 9 -3.34 5.98 -2.40
C GLN A 9 -4.65 5.26 -2.08
N TYR A 10 -5.78 5.78 -2.55
CA TYR A 10 -7.09 5.17 -2.39
C TYR A 10 -7.11 3.73 -2.93
N SER A 11 -6.74 3.55 -4.19
CA SER A 11 -6.73 2.22 -4.81
C SER A 11 -5.72 1.28 -4.16
N ALA A 12 -4.55 1.81 -3.81
CA ALA A 12 -3.50 1.02 -3.16
C ALA A 12 -3.94 0.50 -1.80
N ILE A 13 -4.58 1.34 -0.99
CA ILE A 13 -5.07 0.93 0.33
C ILE A 13 -6.15 -0.14 0.19
N LEU A 14 -7.10 0.03 -0.73
CA LEU A 14 -8.16 -0.96 -0.93
C LEU A 14 -7.59 -2.30 -1.43
N LEU A 15 -6.61 -2.27 -2.31
CA LEU A 15 -5.96 -3.50 -2.77
C LEU A 15 -5.29 -4.24 -1.62
N GLU A 16 -4.51 -3.53 -0.80
CA GLU A 16 -3.82 -4.17 0.32
C GLU A 16 -4.80 -4.60 1.41
N ASN A 17 -5.88 -3.86 1.61
CA ASN A 17 -6.94 -4.25 2.54
C ASN A 17 -7.59 -5.57 2.12
N ALA A 18 -7.84 -5.76 0.82
CA ALA A 18 -8.36 -7.01 0.30
C ALA A 18 -7.41 -8.17 0.62
N ARG A 19 -6.13 -7.98 0.34
CA ARG A 19 -5.10 -9.00 0.64
C ARG A 19 -5.01 -9.30 2.14
N HIS A 20 -5.09 -8.26 2.95
CA HIS A 20 -5.02 -8.39 4.42
C HIS A 20 -6.14 -9.28 4.95
N TYR A 21 -7.33 -9.17 4.39
CA TYR A 21 -8.49 -9.97 4.81
C TYR A 21 -8.68 -11.24 3.98
N GLY A 22 -7.63 -11.71 3.34
CA GLY A 22 -7.61 -13.04 2.73
C GLY A 22 -8.16 -13.16 1.33
N VAL A 23 -8.44 -12.06 0.65
CA VAL A 23 -8.81 -12.10 -0.76
C VAL A 23 -7.55 -12.39 -1.57
N THR A 24 -7.56 -13.47 -2.35
CA THR A 24 -6.39 -13.85 -3.15
C THR A 24 -6.23 -12.90 -4.34
N ASP A 25 -5.01 -12.81 -4.88
CA ASP A 25 -4.76 -12.02 -6.08
C ASP A 25 -5.60 -12.54 -7.25
N GLU A 26 -5.81 -13.85 -7.35
CA GLU A 26 -6.67 -14.43 -8.37
C GLU A 26 -8.10 -13.92 -8.26
N ASP A 27 -8.65 -13.85 -7.03
CA ASP A 27 -9.99 -13.33 -6.79
C ASP A 27 -10.08 -11.84 -7.11
N VAL A 28 -9.05 -11.07 -6.78
CA VAL A 28 -8.99 -9.65 -7.13
C VAL A 28 -8.98 -9.49 -8.65
N LEU A 29 -8.16 -10.28 -9.36
CA LEU A 29 -8.09 -10.24 -10.82
C LEU A 29 -9.43 -10.60 -11.45
N THR A 30 -10.11 -11.61 -10.91
CA THR A 30 -11.44 -12.00 -11.39
C THR A 30 -12.44 -10.86 -11.23
N ALA A 31 -12.44 -10.19 -10.07
CA ALA A 31 -13.30 -9.04 -9.84
C ALA A 31 -13.03 -7.92 -10.85
N ILE A 32 -11.75 -7.64 -11.13
CA ILE A 32 -11.35 -6.61 -12.08
C ILE A 32 -11.86 -6.97 -13.50
N ARG A 33 -11.70 -8.21 -13.90
CA ARG A 33 -12.04 -8.66 -15.25
C ARG A 33 -13.54 -8.79 -15.49
N THR A 34 -14.29 -9.21 -14.47
CA THR A 34 -15.73 -9.47 -14.60
C THR A 34 -16.61 -8.33 -14.10
N GLY A 35 -16.06 -7.46 -13.25
CA GLY A 35 -16.82 -6.42 -12.57
C GLY A 35 -17.62 -6.91 -11.37
N ASP A 36 -17.48 -8.19 -11.02
CA ASP A 36 -18.19 -8.77 -9.87
C ASP A 36 -17.40 -8.55 -8.58
N LEU A 37 -17.93 -7.74 -7.69
CA LEU A 37 -17.28 -7.37 -6.43
C LEU A 37 -17.54 -8.35 -5.28
N ALA A 38 -18.25 -9.44 -5.52
CA ALA A 38 -18.65 -10.37 -4.47
C ALA A 38 -17.46 -10.92 -3.67
N ALA A 39 -16.36 -11.23 -4.34
CA ALA A 39 -15.17 -11.78 -3.68
C ALA A 39 -14.49 -10.73 -2.77
N LEU A 40 -14.69 -9.45 -3.06
CA LEU A 40 -14.11 -8.36 -2.27
C LEU A 40 -14.95 -8.02 -1.04
N SER A 41 -16.19 -8.48 -0.98
CA SER A 41 -17.09 -8.14 0.12
C SER A 41 -16.57 -8.60 1.48
N GLN A 42 -15.83 -9.70 1.53
CA GLN A 42 -15.25 -10.19 2.79
C GLN A 42 -14.23 -9.23 3.39
N ALA A 43 -13.65 -8.36 2.58
CA ALA A 43 -12.66 -7.37 3.01
C ALA A 43 -13.30 -6.03 3.37
N GLU A 44 -14.59 -5.84 3.12
CA GLU A 44 -15.26 -4.58 3.45
C GLU A 44 -15.30 -4.32 4.94
N ARG A 45 -15.03 -3.08 5.31
CA ARG A 45 -15.06 -2.59 6.69
C ARG A 45 -15.70 -1.20 6.68
N GLU A 46 -15.98 -0.64 7.84
CA GLU A 46 -16.69 0.64 7.98
C GLU A 46 -16.13 1.73 7.06
N HIS A 47 -14.81 1.84 6.96
CA HIS A 47 -14.16 2.88 6.17
C HIS A 47 -13.58 2.38 4.85
N TYR A 48 -13.72 1.10 4.53
CA TYR A 48 -13.14 0.49 3.34
C TYR A 48 -14.19 -0.31 2.61
N THR A 49 -14.82 0.30 1.61
CA THR A 49 -15.83 -0.35 0.78
C THR A 49 -15.35 -0.42 -0.66
N TYR A 50 -15.86 -1.37 -1.42
CA TYR A 50 -15.38 -1.61 -2.79
C TYR A 50 -16.35 -1.17 -3.87
N GLU A 51 -17.46 -0.51 -3.48
CA GLU A 51 -18.48 -0.07 -4.44
C GLU A 51 -17.88 0.78 -5.57
N ALA A 52 -16.98 1.69 -5.24
CA ALA A 52 -16.37 2.59 -6.22
C ALA A 52 -14.97 2.15 -6.67
N PHE A 53 -14.46 1.04 -6.17
CA PHE A 53 -13.08 0.62 -6.42
C PHE A 53 -12.73 0.53 -7.91
N LEU A 54 -13.54 -0.22 -8.67
CA LEU A 54 -13.28 -0.42 -10.09
C LEU A 54 -13.59 0.82 -10.92
N SER A 55 -14.69 1.52 -10.61
CA SER A 55 -15.07 2.73 -11.35
C SER A 55 -14.07 3.87 -11.11
N TYR A 56 -13.59 4.01 -9.90
CA TYR A 56 -12.56 5.01 -9.57
C TYR A 56 -11.30 4.78 -10.40
N ALA A 57 -10.83 3.55 -10.43
CA ALA A 57 -9.63 3.20 -11.20
C ALA A 57 -9.82 3.46 -12.69
N LYS A 58 -10.98 3.10 -13.22
CA LYS A 58 -11.29 3.33 -14.62
C LYS A 58 -11.31 4.83 -14.96
N GLU A 59 -11.94 5.64 -14.13
CA GLU A 59 -12.00 7.09 -14.32
C GLU A 59 -10.62 7.74 -14.29
N HIS A 60 -9.71 7.21 -13.49
CA HIS A 60 -8.38 7.78 -13.31
C HIS A 60 -7.30 7.07 -14.14
N GLY A 61 -7.70 6.15 -15.02
CA GLY A 61 -6.76 5.44 -15.89
C GLY A 61 -5.80 4.53 -15.14
N GLU A 62 -6.19 4.03 -13.99
CA GLU A 62 -5.34 3.14 -13.20
C GLU A 62 -5.42 1.71 -13.71
N GLU A 63 -4.27 1.05 -13.81
CA GLU A 63 -4.15 -0.30 -14.33
C GLU A 63 -4.12 -1.30 -13.17
N LEU A 64 -5.29 -1.55 -12.58
CA LEU A 64 -5.40 -2.44 -11.41
C LEU A 64 -4.86 -3.83 -11.66
N GLU A 65 -5.15 -4.41 -12.82
CA GLU A 65 -4.68 -5.75 -13.15
C GLU A 65 -3.16 -5.83 -13.14
N ARG A 66 -2.51 -4.86 -13.77
CA ARG A 66 -1.04 -4.80 -13.76
C ARG A 66 -0.50 -4.56 -12.35
N ALA A 67 -1.19 -3.72 -11.56
CA ALA A 67 -0.77 -3.44 -10.20
C ALA A 67 -0.77 -4.71 -9.35
N VAL A 68 -1.78 -5.56 -9.51
CA VAL A 68 -1.85 -6.84 -8.79
C VAL A 68 -0.70 -7.77 -9.21
N GLN A 69 -0.42 -7.84 -10.51
CA GLN A 69 0.56 -8.77 -11.07
C GLN A 69 2.01 -8.29 -10.95
N GLU A 70 2.26 -7.00 -11.11
CA GLU A 70 3.61 -6.44 -11.22
C GLU A 70 4.02 -5.57 -10.03
N GLY A 71 3.07 -5.21 -9.18
CA GLY A 71 3.29 -4.21 -8.15
C GLY A 71 3.01 -2.81 -8.69
N TYR A 72 3.17 -1.81 -7.83
CA TYR A 72 2.78 -0.44 -8.16
C TYR A 72 3.60 0.56 -7.37
N ARG A 73 3.54 1.82 -7.81
CA ARG A 73 4.00 2.98 -7.02
C ARG A 73 2.79 3.87 -6.76
N ILE A 74 2.64 4.30 -5.52
CA ILE A 74 1.58 5.22 -5.13
C ILE A 74 1.94 6.61 -5.67
N THR A 75 0.97 7.32 -6.24
CA THR A 75 1.23 8.62 -6.87
C THR A 75 1.48 9.72 -5.86
N PHE A 76 0.81 9.67 -4.71
CA PHE A 76 0.96 10.66 -3.65
C PHE A 76 0.52 10.05 -2.32
N ASN A 77 1.32 10.24 -1.27
CA ASN A 77 0.96 9.80 0.08
C ASN A 77 0.71 11.01 0.99
N THR A 78 -0.45 11.01 1.66
CA THR A 78 -0.70 11.90 2.80
C THR A 78 -0.13 11.23 4.05
N ASN A 79 0.05 11.98 5.13
CA ASN A 79 0.52 11.42 6.41
C ASN A 79 -0.38 10.28 6.87
N ASN A 80 -1.68 10.54 6.93
CA ASN A 80 -2.64 9.56 7.41
C ASN A 80 -2.76 8.37 6.47
N GLY A 81 -2.76 8.61 5.17
CA GLY A 81 -2.86 7.53 4.19
C GLY A 81 -1.64 6.63 4.18
N LEU A 82 -0.45 7.20 4.30
CA LEU A 82 0.77 6.40 4.38
C LEU A 82 0.77 5.54 5.65
N LYS A 83 0.40 6.13 6.78
CA LYS A 83 0.25 5.39 8.03
C LYS A 83 -0.69 4.19 7.86
N ASN A 84 -1.86 4.43 7.26
CA ASN A 84 -2.85 3.38 7.07
C ASN A 84 -2.38 2.32 6.07
N TRP A 85 -1.72 2.73 4.99
CA TRP A 85 -1.18 1.78 4.02
C TRP A 85 -0.14 0.85 4.66
N ILE A 86 0.76 1.41 5.47
CA ILE A 86 1.79 0.64 6.18
C ILE A 86 1.12 -0.35 7.15
N ALA A 87 0.16 0.15 7.94
CA ALA A 87 -0.53 -0.67 8.93
C ALA A 87 -1.24 -1.88 8.30
N ILE A 88 -1.93 -1.65 7.21
CA ILE A 88 -2.69 -2.68 6.52
C ILE A 88 -1.76 -3.63 5.76
N THR A 89 -0.80 -3.08 5.02
CA THR A 89 0.08 -3.87 4.16
C THR A 89 0.98 -4.82 4.94
N PHE A 90 1.53 -4.35 6.05
CA PHE A 90 2.50 -5.09 6.83
C PHE A 90 1.94 -5.64 8.15
N ASP A 91 0.65 -5.43 8.40
CA ASP A 91 -0.05 -5.88 9.61
C ASP A 91 0.63 -5.35 10.87
N LEU A 92 0.82 -4.04 10.91
CA LEU A 92 1.46 -3.34 12.02
C LEU A 92 0.49 -2.35 12.66
N LYS A 93 0.73 -2.03 13.94
CA LYS A 93 -0.13 -1.11 14.69
C LYS A 93 0.56 0.23 14.88
N PRO A 94 0.00 1.32 14.30
CA PRO A 94 0.56 2.65 14.51
C PRO A 94 0.56 3.01 16.00
N GLY A 95 1.66 3.62 16.46
CA GLY A 95 1.81 3.98 17.85
C GLY A 95 2.33 2.86 18.75
N ILE A 96 2.38 1.62 18.23
CA ILE A 96 2.88 0.45 18.95
C ILE A 96 4.06 -0.15 18.20
N ASP A 97 3.84 -0.55 16.93
CA ASP A 97 4.86 -1.19 16.12
C ASP A 97 5.70 -0.21 15.33
N PHE A 98 5.20 0.99 15.12
CA PHE A 98 5.94 2.09 14.51
C PHE A 98 5.29 3.40 14.89
N ASN A 99 5.99 4.51 14.67
CA ASN A 99 5.48 5.84 14.98
C ASN A 99 5.21 6.62 13.69
N ALA A 100 4.08 7.31 13.64
CA ALA A 100 3.73 8.17 12.52
C ALA A 100 3.39 9.56 13.06
N ALA A 101 4.11 10.56 12.55
CA ALA A 101 3.92 11.95 12.90
C ALA A 101 3.87 12.79 11.62
N GLU A 102 3.69 14.09 11.74
CA GLU A 102 3.64 14.95 10.57
C GLU A 102 4.96 14.89 9.79
N GLY A 103 4.90 14.43 8.55
CA GLY A 103 6.06 14.30 7.68
C GLY A 103 7.10 13.28 8.10
N LEU A 104 6.75 12.37 9.03
CA LEU A 104 7.71 11.44 9.60
C LEU A 104 7.06 10.09 9.94
N VAL A 105 7.70 9.01 9.52
CA VAL A 105 7.41 7.66 10.02
C VAL A 105 8.74 7.09 10.51
N ASP A 106 8.79 6.65 11.76
CA ASP A 106 10.02 6.05 12.30
C ASP A 106 9.72 4.78 13.10
N GLY A 107 10.78 4.08 13.49
CA GLY A 107 10.65 2.82 14.22
C GLY A 107 10.03 1.71 13.38
N LEU A 108 10.03 1.83 12.06
CA LEU A 108 9.40 0.87 11.17
C LEU A 108 10.35 -0.29 10.88
N ILE A 109 10.06 -1.44 11.50
CA ILE A 109 10.90 -2.63 11.35
C ILE A 109 10.24 -3.59 10.38
N LEU A 110 10.90 -3.85 9.26
CA LEU A 110 10.41 -4.70 8.19
C LEU A 110 11.42 -5.80 7.85
N THR A 111 10.92 -6.89 7.29
CA THR A 111 11.81 -7.88 6.67
C THR A 111 12.42 -7.27 5.41
N GLY A 112 13.47 -7.89 4.87
CA GLY A 112 14.07 -7.44 3.62
C GLY A 112 13.06 -7.38 2.48
N GLU A 113 12.20 -8.39 2.40
CA GLU A 113 11.16 -8.48 1.37
C GLU A 113 10.12 -7.38 1.52
N GLN A 114 9.68 -7.13 2.75
CA GLN A 114 8.74 -6.03 3.04
C GLN A 114 9.36 -4.67 2.72
N ALA A 115 10.62 -4.48 3.06
CA ALA A 115 11.34 -3.23 2.75
C ALA A 115 11.40 -2.98 1.26
N GLU A 116 11.59 -4.03 0.45
CA GLU A 116 11.60 -3.90 -1.02
C GLU A 116 10.21 -3.51 -1.53
N LYS A 117 9.15 -4.07 -0.97
CA LYS A 117 7.78 -3.67 -1.33
C LYS A 117 7.53 -2.21 -1.00
N LEU A 118 7.96 -1.76 0.18
CA LEU A 118 7.84 -0.35 0.57
C LEU A 118 8.60 0.54 -0.41
N ARG A 119 9.85 0.19 -0.73
CA ARG A 119 10.70 0.94 -1.64
C ARG A 119 10.05 1.11 -3.01
N LYS A 120 9.41 0.05 -3.50
CA LYS A 120 8.74 0.05 -4.79
C LYS A 120 7.45 0.86 -4.77
N SER A 121 6.71 0.81 -3.65
CA SER A 121 5.35 1.36 -3.57
C SER A 121 5.26 2.80 -3.05
N LEU A 122 6.25 3.24 -2.27
CA LEU A 122 6.22 4.55 -1.61
C LEU A 122 6.15 5.67 -2.65
N ALA A 123 5.20 6.60 -2.46
CA ALA A 123 5.06 7.74 -3.36
C ALA A 123 6.30 8.64 -3.30
N SER A 124 6.60 9.29 -4.41
CA SER A 124 7.82 10.10 -4.55
C SER A 124 7.83 11.37 -3.70
N ASN A 125 6.69 11.76 -3.12
CA ASN A 125 6.67 12.89 -2.17
C ASN A 125 7.26 12.53 -0.80
N TRP A 126 7.57 11.24 -0.59
CA TRP A 126 8.29 10.75 0.58
C TRP A 126 9.60 10.09 0.16
N HIS A 127 10.50 9.90 1.11
CA HIS A 127 11.74 9.15 0.86
C HIS A 127 12.15 8.37 2.11
N ILE A 128 12.96 7.34 1.90
CA ILE A 128 13.55 6.60 3.01
C ILE A 128 14.78 7.38 3.46
N ALA A 129 14.66 8.04 4.62
CA ALA A 129 15.73 8.89 5.15
C ALA A 129 16.84 8.09 5.81
N ASP A 130 16.48 6.98 6.48
CA ASP A 130 17.43 6.09 7.13
C ASP A 130 16.98 4.65 6.96
N GLU A 131 17.97 3.76 6.85
CA GLU A 131 17.75 2.32 6.79
C GLU A 131 18.88 1.67 7.56
N ILE A 132 18.55 0.96 8.62
CA ILE A 132 19.52 0.33 9.52
C ILE A 132 19.22 -1.17 9.60
N ASP A 133 20.24 -2.00 9.36
CA ASP A 133 20.08 -3.44 9.53
C ASP A 133 20.00 -3.78 11.02
N THR A 134 19.04 -4.61 11.39
CA THR A 134 18.90 -5.08 12.77
C THR A 134 19.60 -6.43 12.93
N ALA A 135 19.82 -6.82 14.18
CA ALA A 135 20.57 -8.03 14.48
C ALA A 135 19.87 -9.33 14.00
N ASP A 136 18.57 -9.29 13.81
CA ASP A 136 17.77 -10.46 13.39
C ASP A 136 17.48 -10.50 11.89
N GLY A 137 18.20 -9.71 11.09
CA GLY A 137 18.03 -9.69 9.64
C GLY A 137 16.91 -8.83 9.14
N HIS A 138 16.30 -8.05 10.01
CA HIS A 138 15.29 -7.07 9.62
C HIS A 138 15.96 -5.74 9.32
N LYS A 139 15.16 -4.78 8.85
CA LYS A 139 15.59 -3.41 8.59
C LYS A 139 14.70 -2.45 9.36
N GLU A 140 15.33 -1.49 10.03
CA GLU A 140 14.60 -0.41 10.69
C GLU A 140 14.66 0.81 9.78
N LEU A 141 13.51 1.33 9.42
CA LEU A 141 13.38 2.40 8.42
C LEU A 141 12.81 3.66 9.02
N THR A 142 13.30 4.80 8.53
CA THR A 142 12.75 6.11 8.82
C THR A 142 12.34 6.74 7.49
N LEU A 143 11.09 7.17 7.39
CA LEU A 143 10.54 7.80 6.19
C LEU A 143 10.27 9.27 6.49
N ARG A 144 10.62 10.14 5.55
CA ARG A 144 10.38 11.58 5.67
C ARG A 144 9.70 12.13 4.44
N LEU A 145 8.79 13.07 4.65
CA LEU A 145 8.18 13.84 3.58
C LEU A 145 9.26 14.75 2.98
N ARG A 146 9.35 14.76 1.66
CA ARG A 146 10.33 15.63 0.98
C ARG A 146 9.93 17.10 1.15
N GLY A 147 10.90 17.94 1.36
CA GLY A 147 10.69 19.37 1.51
C GLY A 147 10.32 19.83 2.92
N MET A 148 10.39 18.94 3.88
CA MET A 148 10.20 19.32 5.29
C MET A 148 11.52 19.34 6.04
#